data_4ce10df699c4ff3bbf652fb65df186c4
#
_entry.id   4ce10df699c4ff3bbf652fb65df186c4
#
_cell.length_a   1.000
_cell.length_b   1.000
_cell.length_c   1.000
_cell.angle_alpha   90.00
_cell.angle_beta   90.00
_cell.angle_gamma   90.00
#
_symmetry.space_group_name_H-M   'P 1'
#
loop_
_entity.id
_entity.type
_entity.pdbx_description
1 polymer ?
#
loop_
_entity_poly.entity_id
_entity_poly.type
_entity_poly.pdbx_seq_one_letter_code
_entity_poly.pdbx_strand_id
1 'polypeptide(L)'
;MINKCVMVLLMMAVVVTLVPTQVDAQGEPMRRPNGQPDISGTFTFRTLTPFQRPEQFAEQETLNAETAAEFEASERTRQNRDLFDPVEGARSAGYQPRSEGGVLSYNEFWYERGVDLTDDKRTSLVIDPPNGRLP
;
A
#
# COMPACT_ATOMS: atom_id res chain seq x y z
N MET A 1 -13.40 18.01 -49.87
CA MET A 1 -14.35 18.25 -48.76
C MET A 1 -14.68 16.89 -48.15
N ILE A 2 -14.18 16.59 -46.99
CA ILE A 2 -14.48 15.32 -46.28
C ILE A 2 -15.92 15.37 -45.81
N ASN A 3 -16.68 14.34 -46.16
CA ASN A 3 -18.11 14.26 -45.88
C ASN A 3 -18.30 14.20 -44.35
N LYS A 4 -19.20 15.02 -43.77
CA LYS A 4 -19.43 15.10 -42.32
C LYS A 4 -19.67 13.73 -41.68
N CYS A 5 -20.33 12.82 -42.42
CA CYS A 5 -20.54 11.43 -41.99
C CYS A 5 -19.23 10.63 -41.82
N VAL A 6 -18.24 10.84 -42.70
CA VAL A 6 -16.93 10.17 -42.62
C VAL A 6 -16.13 10.68 -41.41
N MET A 7 -16.25 11.99 -41.12
CA MET A 7 -15.58 12.57 -39.95
C MET A 7 -16.17 12.08 -38.63
N VAL A 8 -17.49 11.89 -38.55
CA VAL A 8 -18.17 11.33 -37.39
C VAL A 8 -17.80 9.85 -37.20
N LEU A 9 -17.73 9.07 -38.26
CA LEU A 9 -17.30 7.68 -38.22
C LEU A 9 -15.84 7.54 -37.80
N LEU A 10 -14.95 8.41 -38.25
CA LEU A 10 -13.55 8.44 -37.84
C LEU A 10 -13.40 8.83 -36.34
N MET A 11 -14.15 9.81 -35.85
CA MET A 11 -14.19 10.17 -34.45
C MET A 11 -14.71 9.02 -33.58
N MET A 12 -15.75 8.32 -34.02
CA MET A 12 -16.30 7.17 -33.30
C MET A 12 -15.30 6.01 -33.23
N ALA A 13 -14.54 5.76 -34.30
CA ALA A 13 -13.51 4.73 -34.34
C ALA A 13 -12.33 5.04 -33.37
N VAL A 14 -11.94 6.31 -33.23
CA VAL A 14 -10.87 6.74 -32.32
C VAL A 14 -11.31 6.60 -30.84
N VAL A 15 -12.57 6.87 -30.53
CA VAL A 15 -13.10 6.73 -29.16
C VAL A 15 -13.12 5.26 -28.72
N VAL A 16 -13.44 4.33 -29.62
CA VAL A 16 -13.47 2.89 -29.32
C VAL A 16 -12.05 2.34 -29.04
N THR A 17 -11.01 2.89 -29.65
CA THR A 17 -9.62 2.45 -29.41
C THR A 17 -8.99 3.01 -28.12
N LEU A 18 -9.64 3.99 -27.48
CA LEU A 18 -9.16 4.62 -26.24
C LEU A 18 -9.81 4.04 -24.97
N VAL A 19 -10.64 3.00 -25.09
CA VAL A 19 -11.13 2.28 -23.90
C VAL A 19 -9.95 1.55 -23.29
N PRO A 20 -9.49 1.91 -22.07
CA PRO A 20 -8.44 1.16 -21.41
C PRO A 20 -8.97 -0.26 -21.17
N THR A 21 -8.36 -1.25 -21.81
CA THR A 21 -8.55 -2.64 -21.40
C THR A 21 -8.01 -2.75 -20.00
N GLN A 22 -8.88 -2.94 -19.03
CA GLN A 22 -8.47 -3.33 -17.68
C GLN A 22 -7.80 -4.69 -17.83
N VAL A 23 -6.48 -4.69 -17.81
CA VAL A 23 -5.71 -5.91 -17.66
C VAL A 23 -5.92 -6.32 -16.21
N ASP A 24 -6.78 -7.32 -15.99
CA ASP A 24 -6.88 -8.01 -14.72
C ASP A 24 -5.52 -8.66 -14.45
N ALA A 25 -4.68 -7.96 -13.68
CA ALA A 25 -3.35 -8.44 -13.31
C ALA A 25 -3.39 -9.58 -12.26
N GLN A 26 -4.60 -9.98 -11.85
CA GLN A 26 -4.82 -11.13 -10.99
C GLN A 26 -4.96 -12.38 -11.87
N GLY A 27 -3.83 -12.91 -12.34
CA GLY A 27 -3.81 -14.26 -12.88
C GLY A 27 -4.38 -15.23 -11.84
N GLU A 28 -5.17 -16.23 -12.29
CA GLU A 28 -5.64 -17.27 -11.37
C GLU A 28 -4.45 -17.80 -10.56
N PRO A 29 -4.60 -17.92 -9.22
CA PRO A 29 -3.50 -18.41 -8.39
C PRO A 29 -3.09 -19.80 -8.88
N MET A 30 -1.78 -20.00 -9.05
CA MET A 30 -1.24 -21.29 -9.43
C MET A 30 -1.76 -22.37 -8.50
N ARG A 31 -2.21 -23.48 -9.07
CA ARG A 31 -2.75 -24.61 -8.31
C ARG A 31 -1.85 -25.82 -8.45
N ARG A 32 -1.72 -26.55 -7.37
CA ARG A 32 -1.10 -27.88 -7.35
C ARG A 32 -1.96 -28.89 -8.10
N PRO A 33 -1.39 -30.04 -8.51
CA PRO A 33 -2.17 -31.11 -9.19
C PRO A 33 -3.37 -31.61 -8.40
N ASN A 34 -3.39 -31.42 -7.07
CA ASN A 34 -4.50 -31.80 -6.21
C ASN A 34 -5.60 -30.69 -6.11
N GLY A 35 -5.50 -29.62 -6.90
CA GLY A 35 -6.46 -28.51 -6.94
C GLY A 35 -6.30 -27.46 -5.83
N GLN A 36 -5.42 -27.66 -4.86
CA GLN A 36 -5.15 -26.67 -3.82
C GLN A 36 -4.31 -25.50 -4.35
N PRO A 37 -4.44 -24.29 -3.78
CA PRO A 37 -3.55 -23.19 -4.13
C PRO A 37 -2.09 -23.57 -3.92
N ASP A 38 -1.22 -23.20 -4.85
CA ASP A 38 0.23 -23.37 -4.67
C ASP A 38 0.78 -22.22 -3.85
N ILE A 39 1.10 -22.50 -2.61
CA ILE A 39 1.72 -21.56 -1.66
C ILE A 39 3.22 -21.82 -1.50
N SER A 40 3.84 -22.56 -2.40
CA SER A 40 5.30 -22.74 -2.39
C SER A 40 6.01 -21.47 -2.88
N GLY A 41 7.06 -21.09 -2.21
CA GLY A 41 7.86 -19.93 -2.61
C GLY A 41 8.51 -19.21 -1.44
N THR A 42 9.17 -18.10 -1.75
CA THR A 42 9.71 -17.18 -0.75
C THR A 42 8.76 -15.99 -0.66
N PHE A 43 8.26 -15.74 0.53
CA PHE A 43 7.30 -14.68 0.79
C PHE A 43 7.95 -13.56 1.60
N THR A 44 7.52 -12.33 1.36
CA THR A 44 7.84 -11.19 2.21
C THR A 44 6.60 -10.79 3.01
N PHE A 45 6.82 -10.42 4.27
CA PHE A 45 5.79 -9.84 5.13
C PHE A 45 5.93 -8.30 5.23
N ARG A 46 6.76 -7.71 4.39
CA ARG A 46 7.07 -6.29 4.39
C ARG A 46 5.90 -5.52 3.81
N THR A 47 5.10 -4.90 4.68
CA THR A 47 3.99 -4.05 4.28
C THR A 47 3.87 -2.83 5.19
N LEU A 48 3.32 -1.75 4.67
CA LEU A 48 2.91 -0.57 5.44
C LEU A 48 1.52 -0.71 6.05
N THR A 49 0.79 -1.79 5.69
CA THR A 49 -0.53 -2.06 6.26
C THR A 49 -0.40 -2.23 7.78
N PRO A 50 -1.11 -1.41 8.58
CA PRO A 50 -1.08 -1.52 10.03
C PRO A 50 -1.57 -2.89 10.51
N PHE A 51 -1.03 -3.38 11.61
CA PHE A 51 -1.51 -4.62 12.20
C PHE A 51 -2.97 -4.51 12.61
N GLN A 52 -3.32 -3.45 13.35
CA GLN A 52 -4.71 -3.12 13.70
C GLN A 52 -5.14 -1.85 12.98
N ARG A 53 -6.44 -1.75 12.71
CA ARG A 53 -7.02 -0.60 12.02
C ARG A 53 -6.86 0.68 12.84
N PRO A 54 -6.18 1.72 12.30
CA PRO A 54 -6.06 3.02 12.94
C PRO A 54 -7.44 3.68 13.10
N GLU A 55 -7.58 4.52 14.12
CA GLU A 55 -8.85 5.23 14.38
C GLU A 55 -9.32 6.10 13.22
N GLN A 56 -8.37 6.72 12.52
CA GLN A 56 -8.67 7.52 11.33
C GLN A 56 -9.36 6.74 10.21
N PHE A 57 -9.27 5.40 10.22
CA PHE A 57 -9.88 4.51 9.25
C PHE A 57 -10.91 3.57 9.87
N ALA A 58 -11.48 3.92 11.03
CA ALA A 58 -12.37 3.05 11.80
C ALA A 58 -13.52 2.46 10.95
N GLU A 59 -14.08 3.28 10.04
CA GLU A 59 -15.20 2.90 9.17
C GLU A 59 -14.78 2.45 7.77
N GLN A 60 -13.47 2.37 7.50
CA GLN A 60 -12.93 2.04 6.18
C GLN A 60 -12.12 0.76 6.23
N GLU A 61 -12.65 -0.28 5.64
CA GLU A 61 -11.95 -1.57 5.52
C GLU A 61 -10.80 -1.50 4.50
N THR A 62 -11.04 -0.81 3.39
CA THR A 62 -10.07 -0.61 2.31
C THR A 62 -9.99 0.87 1.92
N LEU A 63 -8.85 1.28 1.40
CA LEU A 63 -8.61 2.64 0.91
C LEU A 63 -8.77 2.70 -0.61
N ASN A 64 -9.22 3.85 -1.11
CA ASN A 64 -9.11 4.15 -2.53
C ASN A 64 -7.64 4.44 -2.90
N ALA A 65 -7.33 4.48 -4.19
CA ALA A 65 -5.95 4.61 -4.67
C ALA A 65 -5.27 5.92 -4.22
N GLU A 66 -6.01 7.03 -4.16
CA GLU A 66 -5.48 8.33 -3.75
C GLU A 66 -5.14 8.35 -2.26
N THR A 67 -6.10 8.00 -1.41
CA THR A 67 -5.90 7.92 0.05
C THR A 67 -4.83 6.89 0.43
N ALA A 68 -4.75 5.77 -0.31
CA ALA A 68 -3.70 4.78 -0.11
C ALA A 68 -2.32 5.36 -0.39
N ALA A 69 -2.15 6.07 -1.51
CA ALA A 69 -0.88 6.69 -1.87
C ALA A 69 -0.44 7.76 -0.86
N GLU A 70 -1.37 8.59 -0.40
CA GLU A 70 -1.10 9.58 0.65
C GLU A 70 -0.68 8.93 1.96
N PHE A 71 -1.39 7.88 2.38
CA PHE A 71 -1.06 7.13 3.59
C PHE A 71 0.31 6.47 3.47
N GLU A 72 0.61 5.80 2.36
CA GLU A 72 1.91 5.19 2.11
C GLU A 72 3.05 6.23 2.17
N ALA A 73 2.86 7.40 1.55
CA ALA A 73 3.86 8.48 1.58
C ALA A 73 4.10 9.00 3.01
N SER A 74 3.02 9.20 3.77
CA SER A 74 3.10 9.64 5.16
C SER A 74 3.80 8.62 6.05
N GLU A 75 3.50 7.33 5.89
CA GLU A 75 4.10 6.26 6.67
C GLU A 75 5.58 6.04 6.34
N ARG A 76 5.96 6.13 5.05
CA ARG A 76 7.39 6.09 4.67
C ARG A 76 8.16 7.24 5.32
N THR A 77 7.59 8.45 5.32
CA THR A 77 8.21 9.61 5.97
C THR A 77 8.29 9.42 7.48
N ARG A 78 7.20 9.00 8.12
CA ARG A 78 7.12 8.77 9.57
C ARG A 78 8.12 7.71 10.04
N GLN A 79 8.34 6.68 9.25
CA GLN A 79 9.21 5.57 9.62
C GLN A 79 10.67 5.80 9.26
N ASN A 80 10.97 6.78 8.39
CA ASN A 80 12.34 7.06 7.95
C ASN A 80 13.15 7.72 9.08
N ARG A 81 14.08 6.98 9.62
CA ARG A 81 14.91 7.42 10.74
C ARG A 81 16.02 8.39 10.36
N ASP A 82 16.40 8.41 9.08
CA ASP A 82 17.42 9.33 8.58
C ASP A 82 16.92 10.79 8.54
N LEU A 83 15.60 10.99 8.63
CA LEU A 83 14.97 12.31 8.70
C LEU A 83 14.91 12.89 10.13
N PHE A 84 15.29 12.11 11.13
CA PHE A 84 15.18 12.52 12.52
C PHE A 84 16.48 13.11 13.06
N ASP A 85 16.35 14.21 13.81
CA ASP A 85 17.47 14.76 14.55
C ASP A 85 17.90 13.77 15.64
N PRO A 86 19.16 13.32 15.65
CA PRO A 86 19.65 12.39 16.65
C PRO A 86 19.69 12.97 18.07
N VAL A 87 19.60 14.29 18.22
CA VAL A 87 19.58 14.98 19.52
C VAL A 87 18.17 15.10 20.05
N GLU A 88 17.23 15.53 19.19
CA GLU A 88 15.81 15.71 19.55
C GLU A 88 15.01 14.41 19.52
N GLY A 89 15.46 13.44 18.74
CA GLY A 89 14.82 12.14 18.58
C GLY A 89 13.49 12.21 17.82
N ALA A 90 12.94 11.04 17.53
CA ALA A 90 11.66 10.90 16.89
C ALA A 90 10.61 10.35 17.85
N ARG A 91 10.07 11.18 18.70
CA ARG A 91 9.05 10.78 19.70
C ARG A 91 7.82 10.11 19.06
N SER A 92 7.43 10.55 17.86
CA SER A 92 6.31 9.95 17.12
C SER A 92 6.57 8.50 16.69
N ALA A 93 7.83 8.10 16.54
CA ALA A 93 8.24 6.73 16.23
C ALA A 93 8.65 5.92 17.49
N GLY A 94 8.35 6.41 18.69
CA GLY A 94 8.74 5.75 19.94
C GLY A 94 10.23 5.91 20.29
N TYR A 95 10.89 6.90 19.72
CA TYR A 95 12.30 7.19 19.94
C TYR A 95 12.49 8.18 21.06
N GLN A 96 13.30 7.82 22.06
CA GLN A 96 13.73 8.78 23.08
C GLN A 96 14.92 9.58 22.56
N PRO A 97 14.93 10.91 22.78
CA PRO A 97 16.09 11.75 22.48
C PRO A 97 17.33 11.27 23.23
N ARG A 98 18.48 11.46 22.64
CA ARG A 98 19.76 11.14 23.29
C ARG A 98 19.94 11.89 24.62
N SER A 99 19.43 13.11 24.70
CA SER A 99 19.41 13.93 25.93
C SER A 99 18.59 13.31 27.06
N GLU A 100 17.67 12.40 26.75
CA GLU A 100 16.82 11.68 27.70
C GLU A 100 17.29 10.21 27.90
N GLY A 101 18.52 9.88 27.51
CA GLY A 101 19.06 8.52 27.65
C GLY A 101 18.77 7.59 26.49
N GLY A 102 18.22 8.10 25.39
CA GLY A 102 17.99 7.32 24.18
C GLY A 102 19.31 6.88 23.54
N VAL A 103 19.29 5.67 22.95
CA VAL A 103 20.43 5.10 22.22
C VAL A 103 20.31 5.52 20.76
N LEU A 104 21.43 5.93 20.14
CA LEU A 104 21.48 6.12 18.69
C LEU A 104 21.11 4.80 18.00
N SER A 105 20.08 4.88 17.17
CA SER A 105 19.68 3.76 16.35
C SER A 105 20.52 3.68 15.09
N TYR A 106 20.42 2.54 14.43
CA TYR A 106 20.92 2.42 13.08
C TYR A 106 20.15 3.37 12.13
N ASN A 107 20.81 3.78 11.06
CA ASN A 107 20.18 4.49 9.96
C ASN A 107 19.16 3.60 9.23
N GLU A 108 18.32 4.21 8.40
CA GLU A 108 17.18 3.54 7.75
C GLU A 108 17.61 2.35 6.89
N PHE A 109 18.80 2.37 6.33
CA PHE A 109 19.36 1.29 5.51
C PHE A 109 19.32 -0.11 6.19
N TRP A 110 19.40 -0.17 7.51
CA TRP A 110 19.43 -1.40 8.28
C TRP A 110 18.04 -1.97 8.61
N TYR A 111 16.98 -1.25 8.24
CA TYR A 111 15.61 -1.68 8.54
C TYR A 111 14.93 -2.25 7.29
N GLU A 112 14.40 -3.45 7.40
CA GLU A 112 13.53 -4.06 6.40
C GLU A 112 12.09 -3.63 6.60
N ARG A 113 11.78 -2.36 6.27
CA ARG A 113 10.42 -1.84 6.40
C ARG A 113 9.56 -2.20 5.19
N GLY A 114 8.24 -2.13 5.39
CA GLY A 114 7.28 -2.14 4.29
C GLY A 114 7.47 -0.93 3.37
N VAL A 115 7.14 -1.12 2.11
CA VAL A 115 7.19 -0.06 1.10
C VAL A 115 5.79 0.37 0.71
N ASP A 116 4.86 -0.58 0.62
CA ASP A 116 3.50 -0.39 0.14
C ASP A 116 2.49 -1.07 1.07
N LEU A 117 1.23 -0.67 0.95
CA LEU A 117 0.11 -1.43 1.51
C LEU A 117 -0.02 -2.79 0.78
N THR A 118 -0.80 -3.69 1.37
CA THR A 118 -1.25 -4.91 0.68
C THR A 118 -2.00 -4.55 -0.61
N ASP A 119 -2.01 -5.45 -1.59
CA ASP A 119 -2.59 -5.20 -2.94
C ASP A 119 -4.05 -4.76 -2.88
N ASP A 120 -4.82 -5.28 -1.94
CA ASP A 120 -6.22 -4.92 -1.73
C ASP A 120 -6.42 -3.60 -0.95
N LYS A 121 -5.32 -2.90 -0.60
CA LYS A 121 -5.33 -1.61 0.13
C LYS A 121 -6.12 -1.64 1.43
N ARG A 122 -6.12 -2.77 2.12
CA ARG A 122 -6.79 -2.90 3.43
C ARG A 122 -6.13 -2.04 4.50
N THR A 123 -6.93 -1.59 5.46
CA THR A 123 -6.50 -0.70 6.54
C THR A 123 -5.97 -1.42 7.78
N SER A 124 -6.04 -2.76 7.79
CA SER A 124 -5.49 -3.60 8.86
C SER A 124 -5.12 -4.99 8.36
N LEU A 125 -4.14 -5.62 8.99
CA LEU A 125 -3.84 -7.03 8.78
C LEU A 125 -4.83 -7.93 9.54
N VAL A 126 -5.40 -7.44 10.65
CA VAL A 126 -6.50 -8.12 11.35
C VAL A 126 -7.77 -7.97 10.52
N ILE A 127 -8.34 -9.09 10.09
CA ILE A 127 -9.56 -9.17 9.27
C ILE A 127 -10.75 -9.74 10.06
N ASP A 128 -10.48 -10.42 11.15
CA ASP A 128 -11.49 -10.95 12.07
C ASP A 128 -11.02 -10.67 13.51
N PRO A 129 -11.78 -9.86 14.26
CA PRO A 129 -13.11 -9.28 13.95
C PRO A 129 -13.09 -8.23 12.82
N PRO A 130 -14.25 -7.99 12.15
CA PRO A 130 -14.36 -7.07 11.00
C PRO A 130 -13.96 -5.61 11.27
N ASN A 131 -13.97 -5.20 12.56
CA ASN A 131 -13.49 -3.88 12.94
C ASN A 131 -11.96 -3.72 12.77
N GLY A 132 -11.25 -4.80 12.43
CA GLY A 132 -9.81 -4.77 12.20
C GLY A 132 -8.97 -4.58 13.46
N ARG A 133 -9.51 -4.89 14.64
CA ARG A 133 -8.84 -4.71 15.94
C ARG A 133 -8.92 -5.99 16.77
N LEU A 134 -7.90 -6.21 17.58
CA LEU A 134 -7.94 -7.28 18.57
C LEU A 134 -8.99 -6.98 19.64
N PRO A 135 -9.66 -8.01 20.19
CA PRO A 135 -10.62 -7.87 21.28
C PRO A 135 -9.96 -7.42 22.58
#